data_d14e253c639fe51e83404200939d8e3a
#
_entry.id   d14e253c639fe51e83404200939d8e3a
#
_cell.length_a   1.000
_cell.length_b   1.000
_cell.length_c   1.000
_cell.angle_alpha   90.00
_cell.angle_beta   90.00
_cell.angle_gamma   90.00
#
_symmetry.space_group_name_H-M   'P 1'
#
loop_
_entity.id
_entity.type
_entity.pdbx_description
1 polymer ?
#
loop_
_entity_poly.entity_id
_entity_poly.type
_entity_poly.pdbx_seq_one_letter_code
_entity_poly.pdbx_strand_id
1 'polypeptide(L)'
;MSVRLKYRDMNHLIKKASVCLMALMILSVNVMAGGNATKSIKTSSMNWNPVMDAIIQVESEGNSKAVSGNSVGAMQITPILVKECNKILEKQKSKKRFSLNDRYSVDKSKEMFLLIQKYHNPENSIEKAIRSWNGGIKYSIRATNRYYKKVMSKMK
;
A
#
# COMPACT_ATOMS: atom_id res chain seq x y z
N MET A 1 -18.95 -51.19 14.63
CA MET A 1 -18.83 -50.10 15.62
C MET A 1 -17.40 -49.83 16.11
N SER A 2 -16.38 -50.18 15.35
CA SER A 2 -14.99 -50.17 15.86
C SER A 2 -14.03 -49.22 15.14
N VAL A 3 -14.32 -48.73 13.94
CA VAL A 3 -13.35 -47.91 13.15
C VAL A 3 -13.43 -46.43 13.45
N ARG A 4 -14.59 -45.88 13.82
CA ARG A 4 -14.74 -44.46 14.15
C ARG A 4 -14.14 -44.01 15.48
N LEU A 5 -14.04 -44.93 16.44
CA LEU A 5 -13.42 -44.65 17.75
C LEU A 5 -11.89 -44.55 17.62
N LYS A 6 -11.28 -45.42 16.80
CA LYS A 6 -9.83 -45.43 16.57
C LYS A 6 -9.28 -44.16 15.89
N TYR A 7 -10.08 -43.57 15.02
CA TYR A 7 -9.68 -42.32 14.30
C TYR A 7 -9.75 -41.07 15.19
N ARG A 8 -10.66 -41.03 16.14
CA ARG A 8 -10.82 -39.91 17.10
C ARG A 8 -9.67 -39.85 18.11
N ASP A 9 -9.22 -41.00 18.58
CA ASP A 9 -8.12 -41.10 19.53
C ASP A 9 -6.75 -40.80 18.89
N MET A 10 -6.58 -41.16 17.62
CA MET A 10 -5.38 -40.89 16.84
C MET A 10 -5.20 -39.37 16.58
N ASN A 11 -6.28 -38.63 16.32
CA ASN A 11 -6.23 -37.18 16.16
C ASN A 11 -5.95 -36.43 17.46
N HIS A 12 -6.31 -37.00 18.63
CA HIS A 12 -6.01 -36.43 19.94
C HIS A 12 -4.55 -36.63 20.31
N LEU A 13 -3.95 -37.78 19.92
CA LEU A 13 -2.53 -38.08 20.09
C LEU A 13 -1.63 -37.22 19.20
N ILE A 14 -2.03 -36.98 17.93
CA ILE A 14 -1.29 -36.12 16.99
C ILE A 14 -1.29 -34.65 17.48
N LYS A 15 -2.41 -34.15 18.03
CA LYS A 15 -2.48 -32.79 18.58
C LYS A 15 -1.61 -32.63 19.83
N LYS A 16 -1.52 -33.63 20.70
CA LYS A 16 -0.64 -33.61 21.89
C LYS A 16 0.85 -33.73 21.53
N ALA A 17 1.20 -34.53 20.53
CA ALA A 17 2.57 -34.63 20.04
C ALA A 17 3.06 -33.35 19.36
N SER A 18 2.20 -32.64 18.62
CA SER A 18 2.52 -31.37 17.96
C SER A 18 2.77 -30.23 18.98
N VAL A 19 2.07 -30.21 20.10
CA VAL A 19 2.26 -29.20 21.16
C VAL A 19 3.56 -29.44 21.93
N CYS A 20 3.94 -30.70 22.17
CA CYS A 20 5.22 -31.04 22.83
C CYS A 20 6.43 -30.74 21.94
N LEU A 21 6.31 -30.88 20.62
CA LEU A 21 7.43 -30.60 19.69
C LEU A 21 7.70 -29.09 19.55
N MET A 22 6.68 -28.23 19.70
CA MET A 22 6.88 -26.78 19.73
C MET A 22 7.51 -26.27 21.04
N ALA A 23 7.33 -26.97 22.16
CA ALA A 23 7.92 -26.58 23.44
C ALA A 23 9.42 -26.89 23.55
N LEU A 24 9.95 -27.81 22.75
CA LEU A 24 11.39 -28.17 22.77
C LEU A 24 12.28 -27.29 21.88
N MET A 25 11.71 -26.44 20.99
CA MET A 25 12.49 -25.56 20.12
C MET A 25 12.84 -24.20 20.73
N ILE A 26 12.44 -23.91 21.97
CA ILE A 26 12.64 -22.59 22.60
C ILE A 26 13.88 -22.56 23.54
N LEU A 27 14.61 -23.68 23.70
CA LEU A 27 15.70 -23.80 24.69
C LEU A 27 17.12 -23.92 24.14
N SER A 28 17.39 -23.45 22.92
CA SER A 28 18.78 -23.46 22.42
C SER A 28 19.15 -22.21 21.59
N VAL A 29 18.99 -21.04 22.19
CA VAL A 29 19.79 -19.86 21.76
C VAL A 29 20.22 -19.07 22.99
N ASN A 30 21.21 -19.62 23.69
CA ASN A 30 22.08 -18.81 24.52
C ASN A 30 23.50 -19.00 24.05
N VAL A 31 24.21 -17.84 24.01
CA VAL A 31 25.65 -17.67 23.92
C VAL A 31 26.17 -17.38 22.52
N MET A 32 26.45 -16.12 22.25
CA MET A 32 27.80 -15.54 22.26
C MET A 32 27.69 -14.02 22.20
N ALA A 33 28.12 -13.37 23.26
CA ALA A 33 28.48 -11.95 23.26
C ALA A 33 29.71 -11.77 22.36
N GLY A 34 29.46 -11.26 21.17
CA GLY A 34 30.48 -10.76 20.25
C GLY A 34 29.87 -9.53 19.59
N GLY A 35 30.37 -8.33 19.97
CA GLY A 35 29.88 -7.05 19.47
C GLY A 35 29.98 -6.95 17.95
N ASN A 36 28.88 -7.23 17.28
CA ASN A 36 28.65 -6.73 15.94
C ASN A 36 27.40 -5.88 16.01
N ALA A 37 27.62 -4.57 15.87
CA ALA A 37 26.55 -3.61 15.66
C ALA A 37 25.67 -4.14 14.53
N THR A 38 24.51 -4.70 14.87
CA THR A 38 23.43 -4.93 13.93
C THR A 38 23.05 -3.56 13.39
N LYS A 39 23.65 -3.22 12.24
CA LYS A 39 23.24 -2.07 11.43
C LYS A 39 21.77 -2.30 11.12
N SER A 40 20.92 -1.68 11.94
CA SER A 40 19.50 -1.57 11.64
C SER A 40 19.41 -0.97 10.24
N ILE A 41 19.09 -1.81 9.25
CA ILE A 41 18.73 -1.34 7.92
C ILE A 41 17.43 -0.58 8.15
N LYS A 42 17.52 0.73 8.42
CA LYS A 42 16.40 1.65 8.22
C LYS A 42 16.03 1.49 6.76
N THR A 43 15.04 0.69 6.46
CA THR A 43 14.34 0.74 5.18
C THR A 43 13.78 2.15 5.10
N SER A 44 14.52 3.05 4.45
CA SER A 44 14.05 4.42 4.21
C SER A 44 12.78 4.27 3.38
N SER A 45 11.65 4.64 3.96
CA SER A 45 10.39 4.70 3.21
C SER A 45 10.60 5.60 1.99
N MET A 46 10.15 5.15 0.82
CA MET A 46 10.23 5.94 -0.42
C MET A 46 9.67 7.34 -0.18
N ASN A 47 10.45 8.38 -0.50
CA ASN A 47 9.97 9.75 -0.49
C ASN A 47 9.14 10.02 -1.75
N TRP A 48 7.82 10.03 -1.60
CA TRP A 48 6.88 10.27 -2.68
C TRP A 48 6.61 11.77 -2.97
N ASN A 49 7.14 12.70 -2.15
CA ASN A 49 6.86 14.12 -2.31
C ASN A 49 7.19 14.65 -3.71
N PRO A 50 8.36 14.36 -4.31
CA PRO A 50 8.66 14.86 -5.65
C PRO A 50 7.65 14.40 -6.70
N VAL A 51 7.17 13.15 -6.60
CA VAL A 51 6.18 12.60 -7.53
C VAL A 51 4.81 13.25 -7.32
N MET A 52 4.36 13.38 -6.07
CA MET A 52 3.08 14.00 -5.74
C MET A 52 3.04 15.47 -6.14
N ASP A 53 4.11 16.21 -5.89
CA ASP A 53 4.20 17.64 -6.24
C ASP A 53 4.20 17.84 -7.76
N ALA A 54 4.91 16.98 -8.50
CA ALA A 54 4.89 16.98 -9.96
C ALA A 54 3.50 16.64 -10.53
N ILE A 55 2.79 15.66 -9.94
CA ILE A 55 1.40 15.34 -10.32
C ILE A 55 0.50 16.53 -10.07
N ILE A 56 0.58 17.18 -8.90
CA ILE A 56 -0.20 18.38 -8.58
C ILE A 56 0.02 19.49 -9.62
N GLN A 57 1.27 19.72 -10.03
CA GLN A 57 1.58 20.71 -11.06
C GLN A 57 0.97 20.36 -12.42
N VAL A 58 0.95 19.08 -12.78
CA VAL A 58 0.41 18.62 -14.07
C VAL A 58 -1.12 18.64 -14.09
N GLU A 59 -1.76 18.28 -12.99
CA GLU A 59 -3.21 18.11 -12.87
C GLU A 59 -3.96 19.46 -12.72
N SER A 60 -3.41 20.39 -11.98
CA SER A 60 -4.15 21.60 -11.60
C SER A 60 -3.30 22.85 -11.39
N GLU A 61 -1.97 22.77 -11.62
CA GLU A 61 -1.02 23.84 -11.27
C GLU A 61 -1.09 24.26 -9.80
N GLY A 62 -1.50 23.32 -8.92
CA GLY A 62 -1.65 23.54 -7.48
C GLY A 62 -3.03 24.00 -7.04
N ASN A 63 -3.99 24.17 -7.96
CA ASN A 63 -5.33 24.65 -7.61
C ASN A 63 -6.14 23.56 -6.90
N SER A 64 -6.30 23.70 -5.58
CA SER A 64 -7.09 22.78 -4.75
C SER A 64 -8.60 22.82 -5.02
N LYS A 65 -9.09 23.83 -5.74
CA LYS A 65 -10.51 23.97 -6.12
C LYS A 65 -10.75 23.60 -7.58
N ALA A 66 -9.74 23.11 -8.31
CA ALA A 66 -9.90 22.72 -9.72
C ALA A 66 -10.97 21.64 -9.87
N VAL A 67 -11.78 21.76 -10.91
CA VAL A 67 -12.84 20.80 -11.29
C VAL A 67 -12.73 20.52 -12.78
N SER A 68 -12.65 19.24 -13.14
CA SER A 68 -12.65 18.77 -14.52
C SER A 68 -13.49 17.49 -14.63
N GLY A 69 -14.72 17.61 -15.07
CA GLY A 69 -15.69 16.51 -15.06
C GLY A 69 -15.90 15.97 -13.63
N ASN A 70 -15.61 14.69 -13.45
CA ASN A 70 -15.72 14.03 -12.14
C ASN A 70 -14.44 14.14 -11.27
N SER A 71 -13.38 14.73 -11.79
CA SER A 71 -12.10 14.91 -11.12
C SER A 71 -12.05 16.26 -10.45
N VAL A 72 -11.61 16.32 -9.20
CA VAL A 72 -11.54 17.57 -8.45
C VAL A 72 -10.28 17.67 -7.59
N GLY A 73 -9.95 18.92 -7.22
CA GLY A 73 -8.87 19.25 -6.32
C GLY A 73 -7.49 19.24 -6.97
N ALA A 74 -6.46 19.48 -6.16
CA ALA A 74 -5.09 19.65 -6.64
C ALA A 74 -4.55 18.42 -7.40
N MET A 75 -4.97 17.22 -7.02
CA MET A 75 -4.54 15.97 -7.65
C MET A 75 -5.60 15.35 -8.59
N GLN A 76 -6.68 16.09 -8.91
CA GLN A 76 -7.77 15.65 -9.80
C GLN A 76 -8.32 14.27 -9.45
N ILE A 77 -8.71 14.10 -8.18
CA ILE A 77 -9.20 12.82 -7.66
C ILE A 77 -10.64 12.58 -8.07
N THR A 78 -10.91 11.37 -8.57
CA THR A 78 -12.25 10.92 -8.94
C THR A 78 -12.99 10.29 -7.75
N PRO A 79 -14.34 10.22 -7.77
CA PRO A 79 -15.12 9.46 -6.78
C PRO A 79 -14.74 7.97 -6.72
N ILE A 80 -14.32 7.39 -7.87
CA ILE A 80 -13.89 5.99 -7.97
C ILE A 80 -12.62 5.76 -7.14
N LEU A 81 -11.66 6.70 -7.16
CA LEU A 81 -10.44 6.60 -6.37
C LEU A 81 -10.75 6.67 -4.87
N VAL A 82 -11.65 7.57 -4.44
CA VAL A 82 -12.10 7.64 -3.03
C VAL A 82 -12.71 6.32 -2.58
N LYS A 83 -13.56 5.71 -3.42
CA LYS A 83 -14.16 4.39 -3.15
C LYS A 83 -13.10 3.30 -3.02
N GLU A 84 -12.09 3.28 -3.90
CA GLU A 84 -10.98 2.31 -3.81
C GLU A 84 -10.16 2.51 -2.54
N CYS A 85 -9.84 3.74 -2.15
CA CYS A 85 -9.17 4.04 -0.89
C CYS A 85 -9.95 3.49 0.30
N ASN A 86 -11.27 3.72 0.35
CA ASN A 86 -12.11 3.24 1.44
C ASN A 86 -12.20 1.72 1.48
N LYS A 87 -12.22 1.05 0.32
CA LYS A 87 -12.17 -0.41 0.22
C LYS A 87 -10.84 -0.99 0.73
N ILE A 88 -9.73 -0.32 0.44
CA ILE A 88 -8.42 -0.72 0.97
C ILE A 88 -8.41 -0.58 2.49
N LEU A 89 -8.89 0.55 3.03
CA LEU A 89 -8.97 0.80 4.47
C LEU A 89 -9.87 -0.23 5.18
N GLU A 90 -10.97 -0.62 4.56
CA GLU A 90 -11.86 -1.66 5.08
C GLU A 90 -11.14 -3.02 5.18
N LYS A 91 -10.43 -3.44 4.13
CA LYS A 91 -9.63 -4.67 4.14
C LYS A 91 -8.54 -4.64 5.22
N GLN A 92 -8.00 -3.46 5.52
CA GLN A 92 -7.03 -3.24 6.59
C GLN A 92 -7.68 -3.13 7.98
N LYS A 93 -9.00 -3.30 8.10
CA LYS A 93 -9.78 -3.12 9.34
C LYS A 93 -9.59 -1.74 9.98
N SER A 94 -9.27 -0.73 9.18
CA SER A 94 -9.13 0.65 9.63
C SER A 94 -10.49 1.29 9.87
N LYS A 95 -10.59 2.13 10.90
CA LYS A 95 -11.77 2.97 11.16
C LYS A 95 -11.79 4.24 10.29
N LYS A 96 -10.65 4.60 9.68
CA LYS A 96 -10.54 5.78 8.81
C LYS A 96 -11.37 5.62 7.56
N ARG A 97 -12.01 6.72 7.12
CA ARG A 97 -12.70 6.80 5.82
C ARG A 97 -12.43 8.16 5.19
N PHE A 98 -12.34 8.17 3.86
CA PHE A 98 -12.31 9.39 3.07
C PHE A 98 -13.71 9.73 2.57
N SER A 99 -14.04 11.02 2.59
CA SER A 99 -15.24 11.59 2.00
C SER A 99 -14.96 12.16 0.60
N LEU A 100 -16.01 12.46 -0.16
CA LEU A 100 -15.85 13.12 -1.46
C LEU A 100 -15.27 14.54 -1.31
N ASN A 101 -15.52 15.21 -0.18
CA ASN A 101 -14.99 16.55 0.09
C ASN A 101 -13.48 16.54 0.38
N ASP A 102 -12.91 15.42 0.85
CA ASP A 102 -11.47 15.29 1.10
C ASP A 102 -10.62 15.48 -0.15
N ARG A 103 -11.22 15.34 -1.34
CA ARG A 103 -10.55 15.54 -2.63
C ARG A 103 -10.07 16.98 -2.86
N TYR A 104 -10.67 17.95 -2.18
CA TYR A 104 -10.28 19.37 -2.21
C TYR A 104 -9.15 19.70 -1.24
N SER A 105 -8.83 18.82 -0.30
CA SER A 105 -7.69 18.95 0.60
C SER A 105 -6.44 18.36 -0.05
N VAL A 106 -5.39 19.18 -0.17
CA VAL A 106 -4.09 18.71 -0.71
C VAL A 106 -3.53 17.57 0.15
N ASP A 107 -3.58 17.73 1.48
CA ASP A 107 -3.05 16.71 2.40
C ASP A 107 -3.83 15.40 2.31
N LYS A 108 -5.17 15.45 2.25
CA LYS A 108 -6.00 14.26 2.07
C LYS A 108 -5.79 13.61 0.71
N SER A 109 -5.56 14.40 -0.33
CA SER A 109 -5.22 13.91 -1.66
C SER A 109 -3.88 13.17 -1.67
N LYS A 110 -2.87 13.72 -1.00
CA LYS A 110 -1.56 13.08 -0.81
C LYS A 110 -1.69 11.79 0.03
N GLU A 111 -2.51 11.79 1.09
CA GLU A 111 -2.79 10.57 1.86
C GLU A 111 -3.44 9.47 1.02
N MET A 112 -4.40 9.81 0.16
CA MET A 112 -5.02 8.85 -0.77
C MET A 112 -4.01 8.31 -1.78
N PHE A 113 -3.14 9.15 -2.33
CA PHE A 113 -2.04 8.72 -3.20
C PHE A 113 -1.15 7.69 -2.50
N LEU A 114 -0.67 8.01 -1.31
CA LEU A 114 0.22 7.13 -0.53
C LEU A 114 -0.45 5.78 -0.21
N LEU A 115 -1.74 5.79 0.12
CA LEU A 115 -2.51 4.57 0.38
C LEU A 115 -2.59 3.68 -0.87
N ILE A 116 -2.87 4.28 -2.03
CA ILE A 116 -2.92 3.58 -3.32
C ILE A 116 -1.54 3.00 -3.67
N GLN A 117 -0.47 3.79 -3.53
CA GLN A 117 0.88 3.30 -3.83
C GLN A 117 1.29 2.16 -2.90
N LYS A 118 1.07 2.29 -1.61
CA LYS A 118 1.38 1.22 -0.64
C LYS A 118 0.67 -0.10 -0.97
N TYR A 119 -0.56 -0.03 -1.48
CA TYR A 119 -1.37 -1.22 -1.74
C TYR A 119 -1.11 -1.84 -3.12
N HIS A 120 -1.00 -1.01 -4.16
CA HIS A 120 -0.92 -1.47 -5.54
C HIS A 120 0.49 -1.39 -6.16
N ASN A 121 1.45 -0.73 -5.48
CA ASN A 121 2.82 -0.52 -5.96
C ASN A 121 3.87 -0.83 -4.88
N PRO A 122 3.91 -2.07 -4.34
CA PRO A 122 4.80 -2.43 -3.24
C PRO A 122 6.28 -2.32 -3.60
N GLU A 123 6.61 -2.36 -4.89
CA GLU A 123 7.99 -2.20 -5.42
C GLU A 123 8.44 -0.74 -5.44
N ASN A 124 7.55 0.21 -5.11
CA ASN A 124 7.81 1.66 -5.13
C ASN A 124 8.29 2.17 -6.51
N SER A 125 7.76 1.62 -7.61
CA SER A 125 8.07 2.07 -8.96
C SER A 125 7.45 3.45 -9.25
N ILE A 126 8.30 4.46 -9.51
CA ILE A 126 7.87 5.82 -9.88
C ILE A 126 7.06 5.79 -11.18
N GLU A 127 7.51 5.06 -12.18
CA GLU A 127 6.80 4.93 -13.45
C GLU A 127 5.40 4.35 -13.26
N LYS A 128 5.27 3.27 -12.50
CA LYS A 128 3.98 2.65 -12.18
C LYS A 128 3.06 3.63 -11.43
N ALA A 129 3.60 4.38 -10.47
CA ALA A 129 2.84 5.37 -9.72
C ALA A 129 2.25 6.45 -10.64
N ILE A 130 3.06 7.04 -11.51
CA ILE A 130 2.64 8.10 -12.44
C ILE A 130 1.63 7.57 -13.46
N ARG A 131 1.93 6.43 -14.10
CA ARG A 131 1.07 5.88 -15.13
C ARG A 131 -0.27 5.39 -14.58
N SER A 132 -0.25 4.74 -13.42
CA SER A 132 -1.49 4.26 -12.79
C SER A 132 -2.35 5.39 -12.24
N TRP A 133 -1.77 6.54 -11.89
CA TRP A 133 -2.54 7.72 -11.50
C TRP A 133 -3.43 8.23 -12.64
N ASN A 134 -2.88 8.31 -13.83
CA ASN A 134 -3.61 8.77 -15.01
C ASN A 134 -4.50 7.68 -15.66
N GLY A 135 -3.97 6.46 -15.79
CA GLY A 135 -4.61 5.39 -16.56
C GLY A 135 -5.26 4.28 -15.75
N GLY A 136 -5.24 4.39 -14.39
CA GLY A 136 -5.71 3.34 -13.50
C GLY A 136 -4.73 2.16 -13.39
N ILE A 137 -5.07 1.18 -12.55
CA ILE A 137 -4.17 0.04 -12.24
C ILE A 137 -3.80 -0.79 -13.48
N LYS A 138 -4.71 -0.87 -14.45
CA LYS A 138 -4.51 -1.60 -15.71
C LYS A 138 -4.11 -0.67 -16.88
N TYR A 139 -3.34 0.36 -16.59
CA TYR A 139 -2.93 1.35 -17.58
C TYR A 139 -2.24 0.76 -18.80
N SER A 140 -2.37 1.46 -19.95
CA SER A 140 -1.57 1.21 -21.15
C SER A 140 -0.35 2.13 -21.17
N ILE A 141 0.85 1.57 -21.38
CA ILE A 141 2.09 2.36 -21.49
C ILE A 141 1.94 3.39 -22.61
N ARG A 142 1.42 2.99 -23.78
CA ARG A 142 1.22 3.89 -24.92
C ARG A 142 0.27 5.03 -24.58
N ALA A 143 -0.88 4.73 -24.00
CA ALA A 143 -1.90 5.73 -23.66
C ALA A 143 -1.42 6.73 -22.60
N THR A 144 -0.63 6.29 -21.62
CA THR A 144 -0.14 7.12 -20.52
C THR A 144 1.21 7.80 -20.79
N ASN A 145 1.80 7.58 -21.98
CA ASN A 145 3.18 8.04 -22.23
C ASN A 145 3.33 9.57 -22.22
N ARG A 146 2.36 10.28 -22.81
CA ARG A 146 2.35 11.75 -22.79
C ARG A 146 2.26 12.31 -21.37
N TYR A 147 1.36 11.74 -20.57
CA TYR A 147 1.20 12.12 -19.18
C TYR A 147 2.47 11.83 -18.36
N TYR A 148 3.01 10.63 -18.49
CA TYR A 148 4.25 10.23 -17.82
C TYR A 148 5.38 11.22 -18.10
N LYS A 149 5.65 11.54 -19.37
CA LYS A 149 6.68 12.50 -19.75
C LYS A 149 6.43 13.89 -19.16
N LYS A 150 5.16 14.34 -19.14
CA LYS A 150 4.78 15.64 -18.55
C LYS A 150 5.06 15.68 -17.06
N VAL A 151 4.73 14.62 -16.30
CA VAL A 151 5.02 14.55 -14.87
C VAL A 151 6.52 14.49 -14.63
N MET A 152 7.25 13.63 -15.35
CA MET A 152 8.71 13.52 -15.21
C MET A 152 9.43 14.86 -15.46
N SER A 153 8.96 15.68 -16.39
CA SER A 153 9.53 17.02 -16.65
C SER A 153 9.30 18.03 -15.52
N LYS A 154 8.38 17.74 -14.60
CA LYS A 154 8.07 18.59 -13.43
C LYS A 154 8.72 18.08 -12.14
N MET A 155 9.24 16.87 -12.15
CA MET A 155 10.01 16.34 -11.01
C MET A 155 11.36 17.07 -10.88
N LYS A 156 11.61 17.59 -9.67
CA LYS A 156 12.86 18.26 -9.29
C LYS A 156 13.66 17.38 -8.34
#